data_34f37393aa407ef71fa25ed835ac4ef0
#
_entry.id   34f37393aa407ef71fa25ed835ac4ef0
#
_cell.length_a   1.000
_cell.length_b   1.000
_cell.length_c   1.000
_cell.angle_alpha   90.00
_cell.angle_beta   90.00
_cell.angle_gamma   90.00
#
_symmetry.space_group_name_H-M   'P 1'
#
loop_
_entity.id
_entity.type
_entity.pdbx_description
1 polymer ?
#
loop_
_entity_poly.entity_id
_entity_poly.type
_entity_poly.pdbx_seq_one_letter_code
_entity_poly.pdbx_strand_id
1 'polypeptide(L)'
;MIRKKSRREESLDHAELARLLPAPGDPHLSLDRHLLLEEHLMSEIQPTAPAPAPSRRPARRALLIGVPVTAAALAGAGAFAFTALTGSGGSGTTAATPPPVEAPVVRIEPGSTAQLASTVEHIAAAASAGKTPEPGPGQYIYIKSKVSYLSVLHTDTVESKTLVQPLHIREAWNSPDGKQGWLDEPGYQPKGGVTLDTDVENSLNAPSYDYLKTLPTDPDALLKKIYEETKGQGNSPDQEAFTTVGDLLGEQLAPAKLNAALYRAAAKIPGVVVVDHVKDAAGREGIALARVDQQSGDRTEWIFDRKTYAYLGSRGVQVKQADDVKPGTVLEYTAVLERAVVDAQKQRPGAQGTGA
;
A
#
# COMPACT_ATOMS: atom_id res chain seq x y z
N MET A 1 -25.32 24.69 65.02
CA MET A 1 -23.99 24.03 64.77
C MET A 1 -24.23 22.62 64.27
N ILE A 2 -24.18 22.40 62.95
CA ILE A 2 -24.43 21.10 62.33
C ILE A 2 -23.09 20.61 61.77
N ARG A 3 -22.54 19.54 62.35
CA ARG A 3 -21.30 18.90 61.93
C ARG A 3 -21.57 18.08 60.66
N LYS A 4 -20.97 18.50 59.55
CA LYS A 4 -20.87 17.73 58.32
C LYS A 4 -19.86 16.60 58.51
N LYS A 5 -20.35 15.35 58.48
CA LYS A 5 -19.53 14.13 58.41
C LYS A 5 -19.04 13.94 56.98
N SER A 6 -17.74 14.12 56.75
CA SER A 6 -17.12 13.79 55.44
C SER A 6 -17.02 12.27 55.32
N ARG A 7 -17.65 11.71 54.29
CA ARG A 7 -17.46 10.33 53.87
C ARG A 7 -16.10 10.25 53.19
N ARG A 8 -15.15 9.57 53.81
CA ARG A 8 -13.91 9.13 53.15
C ARG A 8 -14.30 8.06 52.13
N GLU A 9 -14.08 8.32 50.87
CA GLU A 9 -14.05 7.28 49.84
C GLU A 9 -12.73 6.50 50.04
N GLU A 10 -12.84 5.29 50.58
CA GLU A 10 -11.74 4.32 50.57
C GLU A 10 -11.62 3.79 49.15
N SER A 11 -10.57 4.19 48.48
CA SER A 11 -10.14 3.54 47.19
C SER A 11 -9.65 2.13 47.55
N LEU A 12 -10.35 1.12 47.08
CA LEU A 12 -9.88 -0.27 47.15
C LEU A 12 -8.53 -0.41 46.44
N ASP A 13 -7.57 -1.00 47.15
CA ASP A 13 -6.24 -1.28 46.61
C ASP A 13 -6.34 -2.36 45.49
N HIS A 14 -5.58 -2.20 44.43
CA HIS A 14 -5.52 -3.15 43.33
C HIS A 14 -5.25 -4.60 43.79
N ALA A 15 -4.48 -4.79 44.85
CA ALA A 15 -4.21 -6.10 45.44
C ALA A 15 -5.45 -6.71 46.16
N GLU A 16 -6.33 -5.92 46.71
CA GLU A 16 -7.61 -6.37 47.29
C GLU A 16 -8.65 -6.71 46.24
N LEU A 17 -8.72 -5.93 45.14
CA LEU A 17 -9.56 -6.24 43.99
C LEU A 17 -9.14 -7.56 43.30
N ALA A 18 -7.85 -7.82 43.17
CA ALA A 18 -7.33 -9.08 42.60
C ALA A 18 -7.65 -10.32 43.47
N ARG A 19 -7.89 -10.16 44.79
CA ARG A 19 -8.29 -11.25 45.66
C ARG A 19 -9.80 -11.54 45.63
N LEU A 20 -10.59 -10.58 45.22
CA LEU A 20 -12.05 -10.71 45.13
C LEU A 20 -12.55 -11.18 43.76
N LEU A 21 -11.70 -11.10 42.75
CA LEU A 21 -12.00 -11.62 41.41
C LEU A 21 -11.44 -13.03 41.26
N PRO A 22 -12.26 -14.01 40.80
CA PRO A 22 -11.74 -15.31 40.47
C PRO A 22 -10.62 -15.13 39.42
N ALA A 23 -9.55 -15.98 39.52
CA ALA A 23 -8.51 -15.97 38.51
C ALA A 23 -9.15 -16.09 37.12
N PRO A 24 -8.75 -15.27 36.13
CA PRO A 24 -9.27 -15.42 34.78
C PRO A 24 -9.00 -16.84 34.33
N GLY A 25 -10.07 -17.62 34.14
CA GLY A 25 -9.99 -18.94 33.52
C GLY A 25 -9.48 -18.77 32.09
N ASP A 26 -8.93 -19.86 31.57
CA ASP A 26 -8.42 -19.94 30.21
C ASP A 26 -9.45 -19.30 29.23
N PRO A 27 -9.07 -18.32 28.40
CA PRO A 27 -10.01 -17.57 27.57
C PRO A 27 -10.60 -18.36 26.38
N HIS A 28 -10.40 -19.68 26.33
CA HIS A 28 -11.00 -20.52 25.31
C HIS A 28 -12.52 -20.59 25.46
N LEU A 29 -13.21 -19.89 24.54
CA LEU A 29 -14.64 -20.09 24.33
C LEU A 29 -14.88 -21.53 23.87
N SER A 30 -15.86 -22.23 24.47
CA SER A 30 -16.31 -23.50 23.94
C SER A 30 -16.77 -23.35 22.50
N LEU A 31 -16.61 -24.40 21.68
CA LEU A 31 -16.98 -24.37 20.25
C LEU A 31 -18.41 -23.84 20.02
N ASP A 32 -19.35 -24.23 20.88
CA ASP A 32 -20.75 -23.79 20.83
C ASP A 32 -20.92 -22.29 21.09
N ARG A 33 -20.11 -21.72 21.99
CA ARG A 33 -20.11 -20.27 22.26
C ARG A 33 -19.41 -19.49 21.15
N HIS A 34 -18.42 -20.09 20.51
CA HIS A 34 -17.75 -19.48 19.36
C HIS A 34 -18.71 -19.36 18.17
N LEU A 35 -19.44 -20.43 17.87
CA LEU A 35 -20.47 -20.46 16.81
C LEU A 35 -21.62 -19.49 17.09
N LEU A 36 -22.10 -19.40 18.34
CA LEU A 36 -23.15 -18.44 18.72
C LEU A 36 -22.69 -16.98 18.62
N LEU A 37 -21.43 -16.69 18.96
CA LEU A 37 -20.86 -15.36 18.81
C LEU A 37 -20.69 -14.98 17.35
N GLU A 38 -20.22 -15.93 16.54
CA GLU A 38 -20.09 -15.78 15.08
C GLU A 38 -21.44 -15.53 14.42
N GLU A 39 -22.46 -16.31 14.77
CA GLU A 39 -23.85 -16.13 14.26
C GLU A 39 -24.43 -14.76 14.68
N HIS A 40 -24.17 -14.33 15.92
CA HIS A 40 -24.63 -13.03 16.39
C HIS A 40 -23.91 -11.88 15.69
N LEU A 41 -22.60 -11.94 15.53
CA LEU A 41 -21.82 -10.95 14.80
C LEU A 41 -22.23 -10.89 13.33
N MET A 42 -22.47 -12.04 12.71
CA MET A 42 -22.95 -12.11 11.32
C MET A 42 -24.36 -11.53 11.17
N SER A 43 -25.24 -11.66 12.19
CA SER A 43 -26.58 -11.06 12.18
C SER A 43 -26.58 -9.54 12.32
N GLU A 44 -25.63 -8.99 13.11
CA GLU A 44 -25.47 -7.54 13.28
C GLU A 44 -24.83 -6.86 12.04
N ILE A 45 -24.01 -7.59 11.29
CA ILE A 45 -23.36 -7.11 10.06
C ILE A 45 -24.33 -7.15 8.87
N GLN A 46 -25.43 -7.92 8.92
CA GLN A 46 -26.44 -7.90 7.86
C GLN A 46 -27.22 -6.58 7.91
N PRO A 47 -27.20 -5.78 6.82
CA PRO A 47 -27.96 -4.52 6.81
C PRO A 47 -29.45 -4.85 6.89
N THR A 48 -30.09 -4.37 7.95
CA THR A 48 -31.55 -4.40 8.11
C THR A 48 -32.18 -3.74 6.89
N ALA A 49 -32.95 -4.48 6.12
CA ALA A 49 -33.61 -3.98 4.92
C ALA A 49 -34.51 -2.79 5.31
N PRO A 50 -34.32 -1.60 4.73
CA PRO A 50 -35.22 -0.48 4.98
C PRO A 50 -36.56 -0.73 4.29
N ALA A 51 -37.66 -0.38 5.00
CA ALA A 51 -39.00 -0.36 4.46
C ALA A 51 -39.10 0.50 3.19
N PRO A 52 -39.97 0.19 2.23
CA PRO A 52 -40.01 0.86 0.93
C PRO A 52 -40.42 2.32 1.06
N ALA A 53 -39.53 3.24 0.77
CA ALA A 53 -39.77 4.64 0.56
C ALA A 53 -39.63 5.01 -0.93
N PRO A 54 -40.34 6.04 -1.43
CA PRO A 54 -40.62 6.24 -2.83
C PRO A 54 -39.41 6.64 -3.66
N SER A 55 -39.43 6.17 -4.89
CA SER A 55 -38.46 6.38 -5.98
C SER A 55 -37.79 7.76 -6.03
N ARG A 56 -36.46 7.81 -5.85
CA ARG A 56 -35.59 8.86 -6.45
C ARG A 56 -34.14 8.35 -6.54
N ARG A 57 -33.69 8.16 -7.79
CA ARG A 57 -32.33 8.15 -8.34
C ARG A 57 -31.31 7.08 -7.88
N PRO A 58 -30.53 6.50 -8.81
CA PRO A 58 -29.67 5.38 -8.53
C PRO A 58 -28.50 5.77 -7.61
N ALA A 59 -28.35 5.01 -6.54
CA ALA A 59 -27.21 5.12 -5.63
C ALA A 59 -25.93 4.68 -6.36
N ARG A 60 -24.97 5.57 -6.40
CA ARG A 60 -23.63 5.35 -6.92
C ARG A 60 -22.94 4.27 -6.09
N ARG A 61 -22.58 3.18 -6.70
CA ARG A 61 -21.67 2.20 -6.10
C ARG A 61 -20.28 2.81 -6.15
N ALA A 62 -19.79 3.28 -5.01
CA ALA A 62 -18.39 3.63 -4.84
C ALA A 62 -17.57 2.33 -4.88
N LEU A 63 -16.78 2.16 -5.93
CA LEU A 63 -15.73 1.16 -5.94
C LEU A 63 -14.58 1.78 -5.14
N LEU A 64 -14.38 1.29 -3.93
CA LEU A 64 -13.29 1.73 -3.05
C LEU A 64 -11.98 1.18 -3.60
N ILE A 65 -11.23 2.02 -4.30
CA ILE A 65 -9.79 1.88 -4.40
C ILE A 65 -9.26 2.42 -3.06
N GLY A 66 -8.78 1.54 -2.21
CA GLY A 66 -8.28 1.88 -0.87
C GLY A 66 -9.36 1.88 0.21
N VAL A 67 -9.72 0.70 0.70
CA VAL A 67 -10.37 0.54 2.00
C VAL A 67 -9.24 0.46 3.02
N PRO A 68 -9.17 1.34 4.01
CA PRO A 68 -8.38 1.05 5.18
C PRO A 68 -9.06 -0.12 5.90
N VAL A 69 -8.44 -1.28 5.87
CA VAL A 69 -8.76 -2.33 6.82
C VAL A 69 -8.39 -1.77 8.19
N THR A 70 -9.41 -1.43 8.98
CA THR A 70 -9.23 -1.22 10.41
C THR A 70 -8.99 -2.57 11.07
N ALA A 71 -7.77 -3.06 10.92
CA ALA A 71 -7.15 -3.96 11.86
C ALA A 71 -6.05 -3.16 12.54
N ALA A 72 -6.01 -3.21 13.85
CA ALA A 72 -5.14 -2.41 14.69
C ALA A 72 -3.69 -2.35 14.16
N ALA A 73 -3.19 -1.13 14.01
CA ALA A 73 -1.80 -0.71 14.11
C ALA A 73 -0.75 -1.58 13.39
N LEU A 74 -0.73 -1.55 12.06
CA LEU A 74 0.46 -1.71 11.22
C LEU A 74 0.22 -0.95 9.91
N ALA A 75 -0.02 0.35 10.00
CA ALA A 75 -0.12 1.22 8.85
C ALA A 75 1.26 1.80 8.57
N GLY A 76 1.94 1.27 7.58
CA GLY A 76 3.25 1.78 7.21
C GLY A 76 3.93 1.02 6.09
N ALA A 77 3.20 0.60 5.10
CA ALA A 77 3.68 0.33 3.76
C ALA A 77 2.43 0.25 2.88
N GLY A 78 2.41 0.96 1.76
CA GLY A 78 1.31 0.95 0.81
C GLY A 78 1.02 -0.45 0.26
N ALA A 79 0.49 -1.31 1.11
CA ALA A 79 -0.02 -2.61 0.72
C ALA A 79 -1.48 -2.40 0.29
N PHE A 80 -1.72 -2.25 -1.00
CA PHE A 80 -3.04 -2.49 -1.55
C PHE A 80 -3.36 -3.97 -1.37
N ALA A 81 -3.81 -4.35 -0.17
CA ALA A 81 -4.41 -5.64 0.07
C ALA A 81 -5.76 -5.66 -0.68
N PHE A 82 -5.76 -6.17 -1.89
CA PHE A 82 -6.98 -6.58 -2.58
C PHE A 82 -7.57 -7.76 -1.81
N THR A 83 -8.48 -7.47 -0.89
CA THR A 83 -9.37 -8.52 -0.39
C THR A 83 -10.24 -8.94 -1.57
N ALA A 84 -10.07 -10.19 -1.98
CA ALA A 84 -10.96 -10.83 -2.94
C ALA A 84 -12.39 -10.75 -2.37
N LEU A 85 -13.22 -9.87 -2.96
CA LEU A 85 -14.66 -9.89 -2.74
C LEU A 85 -15.15 -11.18 -3.40
N THR A 86 -15.43 -12.21 -2.61
CA THR A 86 -16.19 -13.36 -3.06
C THR A 86 -17.64 -12.93 -3.31
N GLY A 87 -17.87 -12.32 -4.47
CA GLY A 87 -19.20 -12.12 -5.03
C GLY A 87 -19.69 -13.46 -5.53
N SER A 88 -20.69 -14.02 -4.87
CA SER A 88 -21.45 -15.16 -5.31
C SER A 88 -22.05 -14.91 -6.71
N GLY A 89 -21.67 -15.73 -7.69
CA GLY A 89 -22.41 -15.82 -8.95
C GLY A 89 -21.54 -15.74 -10.21
N GLY A 90 -20.86 -16.82 -10.55
CA GLY A 90 -20.22 -17.02 -11.85
C GLY A 90 -19.31 -18.24 -11.83
N SER A 91 -19.72 -19.34 -12.47
CA SER A 91 -18.88 -20.53 -12.68
C SER A 91 -17.72 -20.23 -13.63
N GLY A 92 -16.75 -19.44 -13.17
CA GLY A 92 -15.44 -19.31 -13.80
C GLY A 92 -14.46 -20.13 -12.99
N THR A 93 -13.73 -21.02 -13.64
CA THR A 93 -12.63 -21.81 -13.05
C THR A 93 -11.59 -20.83 -12.53
N THR A 94 -11.65 -20.51 -11.23
CA THR A 94 -10.59 -19.74 -10.55
C THR A 94 -9.35 -20.60 -10.56
N ALA A 95 -8.29 -20.13 -11.20
CA ALA A 95 -6.97 -20.71 -10.98
C ALA A 95 -6.69 -20.65 -9.48
N ALA A 96 -6.24 -21.75 -8.89
CA ALA A 96 -5.92 -21.77 -7.47
C ALA A 96 -4.83 -20.71 -7.19
N THR A 97 -5.09 -19.80 -6.23
CA THR A 97 -4.10 -18.82 -5.79
C THR A 97 -2.85 -19.56 -5.32
N PRO A 98 -1.66 -19.19 -5.80
CA PRO A 98 -0.43 -19.82 -5.35
C PRO A 98 -0.29 -19.73 -3.82
N PRO A 99 0.14 -20.81 -3.16
CA PRO A 99 0.34 -20.77 -1.71
C PRO A 99 1.41 -19.72 -1.36
N PRO A 100 1.23 -18.97 -0.27
CA PRO A 100 2.23 -18.03 0.19
C PRO A 100 3.53 -18.75 0.59
N VAL A 101 4.64 -18.04 0.52
CA VAL A 101 5.98 -18.52 0.86
C VAL A 101 6.54 -17.74 2.04
N GLU A 102 7.51 -18.32 2.74
CA GLU A 102 8.20 -17.61 3.81
C GLU A 102 8.90 -16.35 3.26
N ALA A 103 8.72 -15.22 3.94
CA ALA A 103 9.31 -13.96 3.54
C ALA A 103 10.84 -14.04 3.53
N PRO A 104 11.50 -13.57 2.47
CA PRO A 104 12.96 -13.58 2.43
C PRO A 104 13.53 -12.64 3.49
N VAL A 105 14.68 -13.02 4.03
CA VAL A 105 15.44 -12.20 4.99
C VAL A 105 16.68 -11.65 4.29
N VAL A 106 16.85 -10.33 4.31
CA VAL A 106 17.98 -9.65 3.71
C VAL A 106 18.87 -9.01 4.78
N ARG A 107 20.11 -8.73 4.41
CA ARG A 107 20.97 -7.88 5.22
C ARG A 107 20.42 -6.45 5.22
N ILE A 108 20.35 -5.82 6.38
CA ILE A 108 19.96 -4.43 6.53
C ILE A 108 21.21 -3.56 6.29
N GLU A 109 21.24 -2.89 5.15
CA GLU A 109 22.28 -1.92 4.87
C GLU A 109 21.98 -0.60 5.61
N PRO A 110 22.99 0.07 6.16
CA PRO A 110 22.79 1.34 6.87
C PRO A 110 22.35 2.43 5.91
N GLY A 111 21.46 3.31 6.38
CA GLY A 111 21.11 4.54 5.68
C GLY A 111 22.05 5.68 6.04
N SER A 112 22.29 6.60 5.10
CA SER A 112 23.12 7.78 5.30
C SER A 112 22.48 9.03 4.69
N THR A 113 22.59 10.16 5.35
CA THR A 113 22.21 11.48 4.81
C THR A 113 23.35 12.17 4.08
N ALA A 114 24.58 11.66 4.19
CA ALA A 114 25.77 12.34 3.67
C ALA A 114 25.74 12.64 2.17
N GLN A 115 25.07 11.78 1.38
CA GLN A 115 24.95 11.94 -0.07
C GLN A 115 23.49 12.17 -0.51
N LEU A 116 22.57 12.44 0.41
CA LEU A 116 21.14 12.55 0.09
C LEU A 116 20.89 13.63 -0.97
N ALA A 117 21.37 14.83 -0.75
CA ALA A 117 21.14 15.96 -1.64
C ALA A 117 21.70 15.70 -3.06
N SER A 118 22.94 15.22 -3.17
CA SER A 118 23.54 14.92 -4.49
C SER A 118 22.86 13.75 -5.20
N THR A 119 22.51 12.70 -4.46
CA THR A 119 21.80 11.54 -5.02
C THR A 119 20.44 11.95 -5.55
N VAL A 120 19.68 12.73 -4.79
CA VAL A 120 18.36 13.21 -5.21
C VAL A 120 18.45 14.10 -6.45
N GLU A 121 19.45 14.97 -6.54
CA GLU A 121 19.64 15.79 -7.75
C GLU A 121 19.99 14.94 -8.98
N HIS A 122 20.78 13.88 -8.86
CA HIS A 122 21.01 12.96 -9.95
C HIS A 122 19.73 12.21 -10.37
N ILE A 123 18.94 11.72 -9.40
CA ILE A 123 17.65 11.06 -9.65
C ILE A 123 16.68 12.05 -10.34
N ALA A 124 16.55 13.26 -9.82
CA ALA A 124 15.66 14.27 -10.38
C ALA A 124 16.10 14.73 -11.78
N ALA A 125 17.40 14.86 -12.02
CA ALA A 125 17.94 15.17 -13.35
C ALA A 125 17.64 14.04 -14.34
N ALA A 126 17.85 12.77 -13.96
CA ALA A 126 17.51 11.61 -14.77
C ALA A 126 16.02 11.55 -15.08
N ALA A 127 15.17 11.78 -14.09
CA ALA A 127 13.72 11.83 -14.26
C ALA A 127 13.27 12.95 -15.21
N SER A 128 13.88 14.15 -15.10
CA SER A 128 13.59 15.27 -15.99
C SER A 128 14.05 15.06 -17.42
N ALA A 129 15.15 14.33 -17.62
CA ALA A 129 15.70 14.03 -18.94
C ALA A 129 14.99 12.85 -19.63
N GLY A 130 14.22 12.08 -18.87
CA GLY A 130 13.46 10.96 -19.38
C GLY A 130 12.43 11.41 -20.41
N LYS A 131 12.42 10.76 -21.57
CA LYS A 131 11.39 10.94 -22.59
C LYS A 131 10.21 10.04 -22.26
N THR A 132 9.43 10.44 -21.25
CA THR A 132 8.19 9.74 -20.93
C THR A 132 7.15 10.13 -21.97
N PRO A 133 6.59 9.19 -22.76
CA PRO A 133 5.55 9.52 -23.72
C PRO A 133 4.31 10.04 -22.95
N GLU A 134 3.72 11.10 -23.47
CA GLU A 134 2.45 11.61 -22.93
C GLU A 134 1.30 10.81 -23.54
N PRO A 135 0.44 10.18 -22.74
CA PRO A 135 -0.72 9.47 -23.27
C PRO A 135 -1.74 10.46 -23.83
N GLY A 136 -2.22 10.17 -25.05
CA GLY A 136 -3.32 10.87 -25.70
C GLY A 136 -4.69 10.32 -25.32
N PRO A 137 -5.77 10.99 -25.79
CA PRO A 137 -7.13 10.48 -25.62
C PRO A 137 -7.29 9.07 -26.21
N GLY A 138 -7.90 8.16 -25.48
CA GLY A 138 -8.13 6.78 -25.89
C GLY A 138 -6.92 5.85 -25.81
N GLN A 139 -5.75 6.36 -25.43
CA GLN A 139 -4.58 5.55 -25.12
C GLN A 139 -4.58 5.11 -23.65
N TYR A 140 -3.75 4.13 -23.33
CA TYR A 140 -3.60 3.58 -22.00
C TYR A 140 -2.14 3.61 -21.55
N ILE A 141 -1.95 3.84 -20.27
CA ILE A 141 -0.66 3.71 -19.61
C ILE A 141 -0.51 2.23 -19.21
N TYR A 142 0.46 1.56 -19.81
CA TYR A 142 0.80 0.18 -19.51
C TYR A 142 1.97 0.13 -18.53
N ILE A 143 1.82 -0.66 -17.48
CA ILE A 143 2.87 -0.93 -16.51
C ILE A 143 2.95 -2.44 -16.29
N LYS A 144 4.14 -2.99 -16.49
CA LYS A 144 4.48 -4.36 -16.15
C LYS A 144 5.43 -4.39 -14.98
N SER A 145 5.06 -5.11 -13.96
CA SER A 145 5.84 -5.22 -12.72
C SER A 145 6.02 -6.69 -12.32
N LYS A 146 7.08 -6.96 -11.58
CA LYS A 146 7.25 -8.19 -10.82
C LYS A 146 7.05 -7.83 -9.35
N VAL A 147 6.13 -8.52 -8.68
CA VAL A 147 5.67 -8.12 -7.36
C VAL A 147 5.59 -9.30 -6.38
N SER A 148 5.66 -8.98 -5.10
CA SER A 148 5.38 -9.87 -3.98
C SER A 148 4.90 -9.00 -2.81
N TYR A 149 3.77 -9.33 -2.21
CA TYR A 149 3.18 -8.60 -1.11
C TYR A 149 3.00 -9.48 0.12
N LEU A 150 2.94 -8.87 1.28
CA LEU A 150 2.63 -9.54 2.53
C LEU A 150 1.30 -10.29 2.41
N SER A 151 1.29 -11.58 2.77
CA SER A 151 0.08 -12.41 2.82
C SER A 151 -0.37 -12.67 4.25
N VAL A 152 0.58 -13.03 5.13
CA VAL A 152 0.33 -13.30 6.54
C VAL A 152 1.50 -12.76 7.33
N LEU A 153 1.24 -11.94 8.33
CA LEU A 153 2.29 -11.34 9.15
C LEU A 153 2.95 -12.39 10.05
N HIS A 154 2.13 -13.26 10.64
CA HIS A 154 2.59 -14.40 11.47
C HIS A 154 1.59 -15.55 11.36
N THR A 155 2.05 -16.76 11.62
CA THR A 155 1.23 -17.97 11.62
C THR A 155 0.95 -18.41 13.07
N ASP A 156 -0.21 -19.03 13.31
CA ASP A 156 -0.58 -19.59 14.62
C ASP A 156 0.14 -20.92 14.92
N THR A 157 1.41 -21.03 14.56
CA THR A 157 2.25 -22.21 14.81
C THR A 157 3.30 -21.91 15.86
N VAL A 158 3.90 -22.95 16.43
CA VAL A 158 4.96 -22.83 17.45
C VAL A 158 6.14 -21.98 16.98
N GLU A 159 6.42 -21.99 15.67
CA GLU A 159 7.32 -21.04 15.02
C GLU A 159 6.49 -20.12 14.14
N SER A 160 6.20 -18.93 14.63
CA SER A 160 5.51 -17.91 13.85
C SER A 160 6.35 -17.51 12.64
N LYS A 161 5.71 -17.47 11.46
CA LYS A 161 6.35 -17.12 10.19
C LYS A 161 5.63 -15.99 9.50
N THR A 162 6.39 -15.05 8.98
CA THR A 162 5.89 -14.04 8.05
C THR A 162 5.84 -14.63 6.65
N LEU A 163 4.67 -14.63 6.03
CA LEU A 163 4.44 -15.18 4.70
C LEU A 163 4.12 -14.08 3.70
N VAL A 164 4.71 -14.20 2.52
CA VAL A 164 4.49 -13.29 1.38
C VAL A 164 3.99 -14.07 0.17
N GLN A 165 3.38 -13.37 -0.77
CA GLN A 165 3.06 -13.94 -2.07
C GLN A 165 4.34 -14.37 -2.79
N PRO A 166 4.37 -15.51 -3.50
CA PRO A 166 5.44 -15.80 -4.45
C PRO A 166 5.63 -14.66 -5.45
N LEU A 167 6.87 -14.37 -5.83
CA LEU A 167 7.15 -13.37 -6.87
C LEU A 167 6.42 -13.73 -8.17
N HIS A 168 5.60 -12.80 -8.67
CA HIS A 168 4.79 -13.00 -9.88
C HIS A 168 4.71 -11.73 -10.73
N ILE A 169 4.16 -11.85 -11.92
CA ILE A 169 3.98 -10.73 -12.86
C ILE A 169 2.61 -10.09 -12.64
N ARG A 170 2.61 -8.77 -12.62
CA ARG A 170 1.42 -7.92 -12.61
C ARG A 170 1.50 -6.98 -13.81
N GLU A 171 0.43 -6.90 -14.59
CA GLU A 171 0.29 -6.02 -15.73
C GLU A 171 -0.96 -5.15 -15.54
N ALA A 172 -0.81 -3.84 -15.65
CA ALA A 172 -1.89 -2.89 -15.50
C ALA A 172 -1.97 -1.94 -16.69
N TRP A 173 -3.18 -1.58 -17.08
CA TRP A 173 -3.50 -0.59 -18.12
C TRP A 173 -4.47 0.41 -17.53
N ASN A 174 -4.09 1.68 -17.49
CA ASN A 174 -4.92 2.74 -16.93
C ASN A 174 -5.14 3.83 -17.98
N SER A 175 -6.39 4.30 -18.15
CA SER A 175 -6.68 5.47 -18.97
C SER A 175 -6.06 6.73 -18.34
N PRO A 176 -5.70 7.75 -19.15
CA PRO A 176 -5.10 8.97 -18.62
C PRO A 176 -5.98 9.73 -17.61
N ASP A 177 -7.30 9.63 -17.75
CA ASP A 177 -8.28 10.24 -16.84
C ASP A 177 -8.56 9.38 -15.58
N GLY A 178 -8.01 8.18 -15.51
CA GLY A 178 -8.18 7.24 -14.40
C GLY A 178 -9.54 6.54 -14.33
N LYS A 179 -10.42 6.73 -15.31
CA LYS A 179 -11.78 6.18 -15.27
C LYS A 179 -11.88 4.74 -15.74
N GLN A 180 -10.97 4.33 -16.59
CA GLN A 180 -10.92 2.98 -17.15
C GLN A 180 -9.59 2.33 -16.85
N GLY A 181 -9.62 1.05 -16.53
CA GLY A 181 -8.41 0.29 -16.30
C GLY A 181 -8.60 -1.21 -16.43
N TRP A 182 -7.49 -1.90 -16.54
CA TRP A 182 -7.44 -3.36 -16.56
C TRP A 182 -6.24 -3.84 -15.76
N LEU A 183 -6.44 -4.89 -14.98
CA LEU A 183 -5.39 -5.57 -14.23
C LEU A 183 -5.35 -7.04 -14.64
N ASP A 184 -4.19 -7.51 -15.05
CA ASP A 184 -3.89 -8.93 -15.28
C ASP A 184 -2.78 -9.38 -14.32
N GLU A 185 -3.15 -10.24 -13.38
CA GLU A 185 -2.27 -10.73 -12.31
C GLU A 185 -2.56 -12.22 -12.10
N PRO A 186 -1.93 -13.07 -12.93
CA PRO A 186 -2.21 -14.51 -12.97
C PRO A 186 -2.00 -15.19 -11.62
N GLY A 187 -3.02 -15.94 -11.18
CA GLY A 187 -3.03 -16.61 -9.89
C GLY A 187 -3.62 -15.78 -8.74
N TYR A 188 -3.76 -14.46 -8.91
CA TYR A 188 -4.33 -13.54 -7.92
C TYR A 188 -5.60 -12.87 -8.42
N GLN A 189 -5.80 -12.83 -9.73
CA GLN A 189 -7.00 -12.35 -10.38
C GLN A 189 -7.65 -13.47 -11.22
N PRO A 190 -8.93 -13.37 -11.58
CA PRO A 190 -9.56 -14.28 -12.51
C PRO A 190 -8.76 -14.41 -13.82
N LYS A 191 -8.82 -15.58 -14.45
CA LYS A 191 -8.11 -15.80 -15.71
C LYS A 191 -8.49 -14.74 -16.75
N GLY A 192 -7.48 -14.02 -17.25
CA GLY A 192 -7.63 -12.92 -18.19
C GLY A 192 -7.82 -11.56 -17.56
N GLY A 193 -7.74 -11.46 -16.23
CA GLY A 193 -7.73 -10.20 -15.49
C GLY A 193 -9.11 -9.65 -15.13
N VAL A 194 -9.10 -8.45 -14.54
CA VAL A 194 -10.30 -7.72 -14.07
C VAL A 194 -10.28 -6.27 -14.52
N THR A 195 -11.48 -5.68 -14.67
CA THR A 195 -11.62 -4.24 -14.90
C THR A 195 -11.30 -3.45 -13.65
N LEU A 196 -10.64 -2.32 -13.84
CA LEU A 196 -10.38 -1.30 -12.81
C LEU A 196 -11.21 -0.03 -13.08
N ASP A 197 -12.31 -0.14 -13.84
CA ASP A 197 -13.16 1.00 -14.14
C ASP A 197 -13.74 1.61 -12.87
N THR A 198 -13.68 2.94 -12.76
CA THR A 198 -14.11 3.65 -11.55
C THR A 198 -14.67 5.03 -11.88
N ASP A 199 -15.60 5.49 -11.02
CA ASP A 199 -16.10 6.86 -11.00
C ASP A 199 -15.54 7.67 -9.81
N VAL A 200 -14.50 7.14 -9.13
CA VAL A 200 -13.86 7.83 -8.01
C VAL A 200 -13.22 9.13 -8.52
N GLU A 201 -13.42 10.20 -7.80
CA GLU A 201 -12.78 11.49 -8.09
C GLU A 201 -11.26 11.38 -7.88
N ASN A 202 -10.50 11.93 -8.81
CA ASN A 202 -9.04 11.92 -8.75
C ASN A 202 -8.52 12.71 -7.53
N SER A 203 -7.55 12.15 -6.84
CA SER A 203 -6.91 12.71 -5.65
C SER A 203 -5.47 12.17 -5.51
N LEU A 204 -4.75 12.56 -4.46
CA LEU A 204 -3.45 11.97 -4.15
C LEU A 204 -3.54 10.45 -3.88
N ASN A 205 -4.67 9.97 -3.35
CA ASN A 205 -4.92 8.55 -3.06
C ASN A 205 -5.54 7.78 -4.23
N ALA A 206 -6.01 8.48 -5.27
CA ALA A 206 -6.53 7.90 -6.50
C ALA A 206 -6.04 8.73 -7.70
N PRO A 207 -4.72 8.75 -7.94
CA PRO A 207 -4.15 9.62 -8.97
C PRO A 207 -4.40 9.06 -10.36
N SER A 208 -4.76 9.94 -11.30
CA SER A 208 -4.69 9.69 -12.73
C SER A 208 -3.58 10.51 -13.36
N TYR A 209 -3.18 10.17 -14.58
CA TYR A 209 -2.19 10.96 -15.32
C TYR A 209 -2.63 12.42 -15.47
N ASP A 210 -3.90 12.65 -15.80
CA ASP A 210 -4.44 14.01 -15.97
C ASP A 210 -4.48 14.77 -14.64
N TYR A 211 -4.77 14.11 -13.53
CA TYR A 211 -4.66 14.72 -12.20
C TYR A 211 -3.20 15.07 -11.87
N LEU A 212 -2.26 14.16 -12.11
CA LEU A 212 -0.84 14.38 -11.87
C LEU A 212 -0.31 15.60 -12.62
N LYS A 213 -0.80 15.89 -13.83
CA LYS A 213 -0.44 17.09 -14.58
C LYS A 213 -0.86 18.40 -13.90
N THR A 214 -1.83 18.36 -12.98
CA THR A 214 -2.31 19.53 -12.25
C THR A 214 -1.51 19.83 -10.98
N LEU A 215 -0.67 18.89 -10.54
CA LEU A 215 0.09 19.03 -9.31
C LEU A 215 1.24 20.07 -9.46
N PRO A 216 1.58 20.77 -8.37
CA PRO A 216 2.72 21.67 -8.38
C PRO A 216 4.02 20.96 -8.75
N THR A 217 4.85 21.60 -9.59
CA THR A 217 6.20 21.10 -9.90
C THR A 217 7.30 21.83 -9.12
N ASP A 218 6.94 22.76 -8.23
CA ASP A 218 7.81 23.29 -7.21
C ASP A 218 7.83 22.32 -6.00
N PRO A 219 8.98 21.83 -5.55
CA PRO A 219 9.08 20.81 -4.51
C PRO A 219 8.50 21.24 -3.16
N ASP A 220 8.60 22.54 -2.79
CA ASP A 220 8.07 23.03 -1.52
C ASP A 220 6.56 23.15 -1.55
N ALA A 221 6.01 23.66 -2.62
CA ALA A 221 4.57 23.75 -2.82
C ALA A 221 3.93 22.36 -2.92
N LEU A 222 4.61 21.40 -3.59
CA LEU A 222 4.16 20.02 -3.71
C LEU A 222 4.14 19.32 -2.34
N LEU A 223 5.23 19.42 -1.59
CA LEU A 223 5.33 18.82 -0.25
C LEU A 223 4.29 19.40 0.71
N LYS A 224 4.11 20.72 0.68
CA LYS A 224 3.07 21.39 1.47
C LYS A 224 1.67 20.83 1.14
N LYS A 225 1.34 20.72 -0.15
CA LYS A 225 0.06 20.15 -0.60
C LYS A 225 -0.12 18.71 -0.08
N ILE A 226 0.92 17.87 -0.18
CA ILE A 226 0.88 16.49 0.32
C ILE A 226 0.58 16.48 1.82
N TYR A 227 1.31 17.22 2.65
CA TYR A 227 1.04 17.30 4.09
C TYR A 227 -0.37 17.81 4.44
N GLU A 228 -0.89 18.76 3.65
CA GLU A 228 -2.24 19.31 3.88
C GLU A 228 -3.34 18.28 3.55
N GLU A 229 -3.22 17.57 2.44
CA GLU A 229 -4.24 16.60 1.99
C GLU A 229 -4.18 15.26 2.74
N THR A 230 -3.01 14.90 3.27
CA THR A 230 -2.84 13.66 4.05
C THR A 230 -2.92 13.87 5.56
N LYS A 231 -3.34 15.07 5.99
CA LYS A 231 -3.41 15.40 7.42
C LYS A 231 -4.28 14.43 8.21
N GLY A 232 -3.70 13.82 9.24
CA GLY A 232 -4.39 12.87 10.11
C GLY A 232 -4.44 11.44 9.56
N GLN A 233 -3.74 11.17 8.45
CA GLN A 233 -3.57 9.84 7.88
C GLN A 233 -2.20 9.27 8.27
N GLY A 234 -2.07 7.95 8.16
CA GLY A 234 -0.83 7.21 8.42
C GLY A 234 -0.31 7.27 9.86
N ASN A 235 0.85 6.67 10.08
CA ASN A 235 1.48 6.57 11.41
C ASN A 235 2.12 7.90 11.88
N SER A 236 2.51 8.74 10.94
CA SER A 236 2.97 10.11 11.19
C SER A 236 2.85 10.95 9.91
N PRO A 237 2.75 12.29 10.01
CA PRO A 237 2.71 13.14 8.82
C PRO A 237 3.87 12.89 7.85
N ASP A 238 5.10 12.72 8.37
CA ASP A 238 6.27 12.46 7.55
C ASP A 238 6.24 11.08 6.89
N GLN A 239 5.72 10.06 7.58
CA GLN A 239 5.58 8.72 7.00
C GLN A 239 4.54 8.75 5.88
N GLU A 240 3.39 9.34 6.16
CA GLU A 240 2.32 9.44 5.17
C GLU A 240 2.75 10.23 3.93
N ALA A 241 3.44 11.36 4.11
CA ALA A 241 3.98 12.11 2.98
C ALA A 241 4.98 11.30 2.15
N PHE A 242 5.85 10.51 2.81
CA PHE A 242 6.79 9.63 2.11
C PHE A 242 6.05 8.52 1.36
N THR A 243 5.08 7.86 1.98
CA THR A 243 4.25 6.83 1.35
C THR A 243 3.51 7.39 0.14
N THR A 244 2.81 8.53 0.29
CA THR A 244 2.10 9.20 -0.80
C THR A 244 3.01 9.50 -2.00
N VAL A 245 4.23 10.03 -1.75
CA VAL A 245 5.19 10.24 -2.85
C VAL A 245 5.56 8.92 -3.54
N GLY A 246 5.75 7.83 -2.77
CA GLY A 246 6.04 6.51 -3.31
C GLY A 246 4.92 5.98 -4.20
N ASP A 247 3.67 6.12 -3.80
CA ASP A 247 2.50 5.69 -4.56
C ASP A 247 2.38 6.45 -5.88
N LEU A 248 2.62 7.77 -5.86
CA LEU A 248 2.63 8.59 -7.07
C LEU A 248 3.75 8.20 -8.06
N LEU A 249 4.85 7.61 -7.58
CA LEU A 249 6.00 7.18 -8.39
C LEU A 249 5.87 5.73 -8.89
N GLY A 250 5.31 4.85 -8.06
CA GLY A 250 5.34 3.40 -8.28
C GLY A 250 4.41 2.94 -9.39
N GLU A 251 3.15 3.30 -9.31
CA GLU A 251 2.06 2.73 -10.12
C GLU A 251 1.58 3.64 -11.24
N GLN A 252 2.20 4.81 -11.41
CA GLN A 252 1.78 5.81 -12.38
C GLN A 252 2.90 6.16 -13.36
N LEU A 253 2.50 6.80 -14.45
CA LEU A 253 3.38 7.47 -15.39
C LEU A 253 3.30 8.97 -15.13
N ALA A 254 4.03 9.46 -14.12
CA ALA A 254 3.97 10.88 -13.82
C ALA A 254 4.78 11.70 -14.87
N PRO A 255 4.32 12.95 -15.20
CA PRO A 255 5.09 13.84 -16.05
C PRO A 255 6.53 14.04 -15.53
N ALA A 256 7.51 14.13 -16.43
CA ALA A 256 8.94 14.19 -16.07
C ALA A 256 9.29 15.30 -15.07
N LYS A 257 8.70 16.50 -15.22
CA LYS A 257 8.89 17.63 -14.29
C LYS A 257 8.31 17.32 -12.89
N LEU A 258 7.15 16.66 -12.84
CA LEU A 258 6.54 16.27 -11.57
C LEU A 258 7.37 15.19 -10.89
N ASN A 259 7.85 14.18 -11.62
CA ASN A 259 8.74 13.15 -11.06
C ASN A 259 9.95 13.76 -10.38
N ALA A 260 10.62 14.70 -11.03
CA ALA A 260 11.75 15.41 -10.45
C ALA A 260 11.37 16.22 -9.19
N ALA A 261 10.21 16.85 -9.19
CA ALA A 261 9.70 17.57 -8.03
C ALA A 261 9.37 16.64 -6.87
N LEU A 262 8.78 15.47 -7.12
CA LEU A 262 8.48 14.46 -6.12
C LEU A 262 9.74 13.96 -5.41
N TYR A 263 10.82 13.68 -6.13
CA TYR A 263 12.09 13.26 -5.53
C TYR A 263 12.72 14.36 -4.67
N ARG A 264 12.70 15.61 -5.15
CA ARG A 264 13.20 16.76 -4.37
C ARG A 264 12.33 17.04 -3.14
N ALA A 265 11.01 16.89 -3.25
CA ALA A 265 10.09 17.00 -2.12
C ALA A 265 10.36 15.91 -1.08
N ALA A 266 10.52 14.65 -1.51
CA ALA A 266 10.84 13.54 -0.62
C ALA A 266 12.12 13.75 0.18
N ALA A 267 13.18 14.32 -0.43
CA ALA A 267 14.43 14.60 0.26
C ALA A 267 14.30 15.63 1.40
N LYS A 268 13.22 16.41 1.42
CA LYS A 268 12.91 17.37 2.48
C LYS A 268 12.14 16.76 3.65
N ILE A 269 11.62 15.55 3.50
CA ILE A 269 10.92 14.84 4.56
C ILE A 269 11.92 14.36 5.62
N PRO A 270 11.70 14.67 6.91
CA PRO A 270 12.58 14.22 7.99
C PRO A 270 12.73 12.70 8.02
N GLY A 271 13.97 12.23 8.19
CA GLY A 271 14.28 10.79 8.29
C GLY A 271 14.51 10.07 6.97
N VAL A 272 14.43 10.78 5.83
CA VAL A 272 14.82 10.22 4.52
C VAL A 272 16.35 10.09 4.44
N VAL A 273 16.79 8.94 3.96
CA VAL A 273 18.21 8.55 3.84
C VAL A 273 18.47 7.89 2.49
N VAL A 274 19.73 7.79 2.12
CA VAL A 274 20.20 6.97 1.02
C VAL A 274 20.69 5.63 1.57
N VAL A 275 20.32 4.54 0.91
CA VAL A 275 20.76 3.17 1.22
C VAL A 275 21.44 2.59 -0.01
N ASP A 276 22.68 2.14 0.15
CA ASP A 276 23.44 1.51 -0.92
C ASP A 276 23.19 -0.02 -1.00
N HIS A 277 23.56 -0.62 -2.14
CA HIS A 277 23.56 -2.08 -2.34
C HIS A 277 22.20 -2.75 -2.07
N VAL A 278 21.12 -2.11 -2.48
CA VAL A 278 19.78 -2.69 -2.46
C VAL A 278 19.48 -3.41 -3.78
N LYS A 279 18.58 -4.40 -3.73
CA LYS A 279 18.11 -5.09 -4.94
C LYS A 279 16.61 -4.98 -5.05
N ASP A 280 16.10 -4.89 -6.26
CA ASP A 280 14.67 -4.96 -6.56
C ASP A 280 14.18 -6.40 -6.74
N ALA A 281 12.87 -6.60 -6.96
CA ALA A 281 12.25 -7.92 -7.15
C ALA A 281 12.73 -8.67 -8.41
N ALA A 282 13.38 -7.99 -9.35
CA ALA A 282 14.04 -8.62 -10.52
C ALA A 282 15.52 -8.95 -10.25
N GLY A 283 16.04 -8.65 -9.05
CA GLY A 283 17.42 -8.88 -8.66
C GLY A 283 18.41 -7.82 -9.16
N ARG A 284 17.94 -6.72 -9.73
CA ARG A 284 18.81 -5.61 -10.20
C ARG A 284 19.32 -4.84 -8.98
N GLU A 285 20.63 -4.62 -8.93
CA GLU A 285 21.27 -3.86 -7.86
C GLU A 285 21.12 -2.36 -8.10
N GLY A 286 20.81 -1.63 -7.02
CA GLY A 286 20.57 -0.21 -7.05
C GLY A 286 21.03 0.54 -5.80
N ILE A 287 20.68 1.82 -5.76
CA ILE A 287 20.73 2.71 -4.62
C ILE A 287 19.28 3.09 -4.28
N ALA A 288 18.95 3.27 -3.00
CA ALA A 288 17.60 3.62 -2.62
C ALA A 288 17.50 4.94 -1.86
N LEU A 289 16.39 5.66 -2.08
CA LEU A 289 15.86 6.61 -1.12
C LEU A 289 14.95 5.85 -0.18
N ALA A 290 15.17 6.01 1.11
CA ALA A 290 14.52 5.19 2.12
C ALA A 290 14.11 5.99 3.35
N ARG A 291 13.03 5.54 4.00
CA ARG A 291 12.59 6.07 5.28
C ARG A 291 12.11 4.94 6.18
N VAL A 292 12.44 5.02 7.47
CA VAL A 292 11.95 4.10 8.48
C VAL A 292 10.70 4.69 9.12
N ASP A 293 9.62 3.94 9.11
CA ASP A 293 8.50 4.23 10.00
C ASP A 293 8.90 3.91 11.44
N GLN A 294 8.84 4.93 12.29
CA GLN A 294 9.28 4.79 13.68
C GLN A 294 8.30 3.98 14.53
N GLN A 295 7.04 3.90 14.11
CA GLN A 295 5.99 3.17 14.82
C GLN A 295 6.02 1.68 14.53
N SER A 296 6.04 1.28 13.26
CA SER A 296 6.05 -0.13 12.85
C SER A 296 7.46 -0.72 12.77
N GLY A 297 8.48 0.12 12.58
CA GLY A 297 9.86 -0.31 12.45
C GLY A 297 10.22 -0.91 11.10
N ASP A 298 9.34 -0.80 10.10
CA ASP A 298 9.64 -1.12 8.71
C ASP A 298 10.26 0.06 7.97
N ARG A 299 11.06 -0.23 6.97
CA ARG A 299 11.71 0.73 6.08
C ARG A 299 11.23 0.54 4.67
N THR A 300 10.61 1.57 4.12
CA THR A 300 10.29 1.65 2.70
C THR A 300 11.50 2.17 1.94
N GLU A 301 11.85 1.51 0.85
CA GLU A 301 13.01 1.79 0.00
C GLU A 301 12.57 1.93 -1.45
N TRP A 302 12.75 3.09 -2.07
CA TRP A 302 12.57 3.29 -3.52
C TRP A 302 13.91 3.10 -4.19
N ILE A 303 14.00 2.12 -5.09
CA ILE A 303 15.25 1.62 -5.66
C ILE A 303 15.48 2.23 -7.03
N PHE A 304 16.68 2.73 -7.26
CA PHE A 304 17.13 3.35 -8.50
C PHE A 304 18.38 2.68 -9.03
N ASP A 305 18.51 2.62 -10.35
CA ASP A 305 19.73 2.12 -10.99
C ASP A 305 20.94 3.00 -10.64
N ARG A 306 22.06 2.39 -10.30
CA ARG A 306 23.25 3.12 -9.82
C ARG A 306 23.93 3.99 -10.88
N LYS A 307 23.67 3.74 -12.15
CA LYS A 307 24.33 4.43 -13.28
C LYS A 307 23.42 5.45 -13.93
N THR A 308 22.17 5.02 -14.17
CA THR A 308 21.20 5.81 -14.92
C THR A 308 20.27 6.61 -13.98
N TYR A 309 20.21 6.25 -12.70
CA TYR A 309 19.25 6.77 -11.71
C TYR A 309 17.78 6.57 -12.10
N ALA A 310 17.51 5.66 -13.04
CA ALA A 310 16.16 5.26 -13.39
C ALA A 310 15.51 4.50 -12.22
N TYR A 311 14.23 4.77 -11.96
CA TYR A 311 13.45 4.03 -10.96
C TYR A 311 13.30 2.57 -11.36
N LEU A 312 13.66 1.68 -10.47
CA LEU A 312 13.59 0.23 -10.67
C LEU A 312 12.40 -0.43 -9.97
N GLY A 313 12.00 0.07 -8.82
CA GLY A 313 10.94 -0.52 -8.01
C GLY A 313 11.07 -0.11 -6.54
N SER A 314 10.40 -0.84 -5.67
CA SER A 314 10.42 -0.60 -4.22
C SER A 314 10.60 -1.87 -3.41
N ARG A 315 10.94 -1.71 -2.13
CA ARG A 315 11.03 -2.78 -1.16
C ARG A 315 10.65 -2.28 0.23
N GLY A 316 9.83 -3.05 0.93
CA GLY A 316 9.55 -2.88 2.35
C GLY A 316 10.37 -3.89 3.17
N VAL A 317 11.17 -3.43 4.14
CA VAL A 317 12.02 -4.28 4.98
C VAL A 317 11.81 -3.94 6.44
N GLN A 318 11.50 -4.95 7.26
CA GLN A 318 11.48 -4.79 8.72
C GLN A 318 12.92 -4.51 9.21
N VAL A 319 13.17 -3.35 9.80
CA VAL A 319 14.53 -2.98 10.26
C VAL A 319 14.66 -2.98 11.79
N LYS A 320 13.54 -2.92 12.51
CA LYS A 320 13.48 -3.10 13.96
C LYS A 320 12.68 -4.36 14.28
N GLN A 321 12.98 -5.01 15.39
CA GLN A 321 12.13 -6.10 15.87
C GLN A 321 10.72 -5.55 16.15
N ALA A 322 9.71 -6.16 15.55
CA ALA A 322 8.29 -5.86 15.79
C ALA A 322 7.54 -7.18 15.92
N ASP A 323 6.90 -7.37 17.05
CA ASP A 323 6.24 -8.63 17.39
C ASP A 323 7.14 -9.85 17.02
N ASP A 324 6.63 -10.78 16.21
CA ASP A 324 7.37 -11.95 15.74
C ASP A 324 8.12 -11.71 14.40
N VAL A 325 8.09 -10.49 13.84
CA VAL A 325 8.77 -10.19 12.59
C VAL A 325 10.22 -9.82 12.83
N LYS A 326 11.13 -10.64 12.33
CA LYS A 326 12.58 -10.46 12.51
C LYS A 326 13.11 -9.31 11.66
N PRO A 327 14.11 -8.53 12.16
CA PRO A 327 14.82 -7.59 11.33
C PRO A 327 15.44 -8.25 10.08
N GLY A 328 15.32 -7.58 8.93
CA GLY A 328 15.72 -8.09 7.64
C GLY A 328 14.61 -8.76 6.84
N THR A 329 13.44 -9.05 7.46
CA THR A 329 12.30 -9.64 6.75
C THR A 329 11.77 -8.67 5.70
N VAL A 330 11.66 -9.15 4.45
CA VAL A 330 11.08 -8.38 3.33
C VAL A 330 9.58 -8.59 3.33
N LEU A 331 8.83 -7.50 3.50
CA LEU A 331 7.36 -7.51 3.59
C LEU A 331 6.70 -7.23 2.25
N GLU A 332 7.37 -6.44 1.42
CA GLU A 332 6.92 -6.05 0.09
C GLU A 332 8.11 -5.97 -0.85
N TYR A 333 7.89 -6.34 -2.12
CA TYR A 333 8.96 -6.34 -3.11
C TYR A 333 8.40 -6.07 -4.49
N THR A 334 8.88 -5.01 -5.13
CA THR A 334 8.45 -4.68 -6.49
C THR A 334 9.63 -4.43 -7.42
N ALA A 335 9.42 -4.68 -8.72
CA ALA A 335 10.32 -4.27 -9.78
C ALA A 335 9.49 -3.85 -10.98
N VAL A 336 9.64 -2.62 -11.41
CA VAL A 336 9.07 -2.15 -12.68
C VAL A 336 9.92 -2.71 -13.82
N LEU A 337 9.29 -3.50 -14.67
CA LEU A 337 9.93 -4.14 -15.82
C LEU A 337 9.74 -3.32 -17.10
N GLU A 338 8.56 -2.72 -17.26
CA GLU A 338 8.22 -1.95 -18.44
C GLU A 338 7.15 -0.90 -18.12
N ARG A 339 7.29 0.28 -18.72
CA ARG A 339 6.27 1.34 -18.77
C ARG A 339 6.15 1.83 -20.20
N ALA A 340 4.93 1.93 -20.71
CA ALA A 340 4.67 2.38 -22.07
C ALA A 340 3.29 3.07 -22.17
N VAL A 341 3.09 3.80 -23.26
CA VAL A 341 1.77 4.22 -23.71
C VAL A 341 1.37 3.30 -24.86
N VAL A 342 0.16 2.76 -24.80
CA VAL A 342 -0.40 1.84 -25.79
C VAL A 342 -1.75 2.33 -26.28
N ASP A 343 -2.14 1.90 -27.49
CA ASP A 343 -3.33 2.43 -28.16
C ASP A 343 -4.65 1.78 -27.70
N ALA A 344 -4.56 0.65 -26.98
CA ALA A 344 -5.74 -0.06 -26.51
C ALA A 344 -5.49 -0.72 -25.15
N GLN A 345 -6.55 -0.85 -24.36
CA GLN A 345 -6.57 -1.67 -23.15
C GLN A 345 -6.16 -3.12 -23.50
N LYS A 346 -5.34 -3.74 -22.64
CA LYS A 346 -4.78 -5.09 -22.83
C LYS A 346 -3.73 -5.23 -23.95
N GLN A 347 -3.43 -4.17 -24.70
CA GLN A 347 -2.34 -4.18 -25.65
C GLN A 347 -1.00 -4.16 -24.90
N ARG A 348 -0.05 -5.02 -25.31
CA ARG A 348 1.33 -5.00 -24.81
C ARG A 348 2.23 -4.25 -25.81
N PRO A 349 3.26 -3.53 -25.32
CA PRO A 349 4.24 -2.86 -26.19
C PRO A 349 4.86 -3.84 -27.18
N GLY A 350 5.11 -3.39 -28.43
CA GLY A 350 5.70 -4.21 -29.49
C GLY A 350 4.76 -5.24 -30.14
N ALA A 351 3.56 -5.44 -29.63
CA ALA A 351 2.54 -6.20 -30.32
C ALA A 351 1.98 -5.33 -31.47
N GLN A 352 2.43 -5.60 -32.69
CA GLN A 352 1.79 -5.02 -33.88
C GLN A 352 0.32 -5.48 -33.86
N GLY A 353 -0.59 -4.50 -33.94
CA GLY A 353 -2.01 -4.79 -34.04
C GLY A 353 -2.21 -5.73 -35.24
N THR A 354 -2.65 -6.95 -34.97
CA THR A 354 -3.24 -7.78 -36.01
C THR A 354 -4.54 -7.08 -36.38
N GLY A 355 -4.46 -6.25 -37.43
CA GLY A 355 -5.62 -5.62 -38.03
C GLY A 355 -6.61 -6.73 -38.43
N ALA A 356 -7.81 -6.64 -37.89
CA ALA A 356 -8.98 -7.36 -38.38
C ALA A 356 -9.68 -6.50 -39.42
#